data_17ec6af4bc21308cc9d825652274dcae
#
_entry.id   17ec6af4bc21308cc9d825652274dcae
#
_cell.length_a   1.000
_cell.length_b   1.000
_cell.length_c   1.000
_cell.angle_alpha   90.00
_cell.angle_beta   90.00
_cell.angle_gamma   90.00
#
_symmetry.space_group_name_H-M   'P 1'
#
loop_
_entity.id
_entity.type
_entity.pdbx_description
1 polymer ?
#
loop_
_entity_poly.entity_id
_entity_poly.type
_entity_poly.pdbx_seq_one_letter_code
_entity_poly.pdbx_strand_id
1 'polypeptide(L)'
;MSNIVKDLNIQLVEKNKIKPFKDNPRTHSNEQIEQIANSIKEFGFRMPIAVDENYTILAGHGRYMAALKLKMDKLPIVQHKDLTQIQKKAFIIADNKLTLNSNWDYDLLWQQVKDLNGLDFDLDILGFDESEILPMIDTNTVRDISGEWDNMPDFTQGDKTPDSTIFVHFTCDEDRQKFATLINQPVTEKTKTLWFPPQ
;
A
#
# COMPACT_ATOMS: atom_id res chain seq x y z
N MET A 1 5.91 -24.58 24.49
CA MET A 1 5.91 -23.50 23.47
C MET A 1 5.69 -24.15 22.12
N SER A 2 4.65 -23.78 21.39
CA SER A 2 4.47 -24.27 20.00
C SER A 2 5.67 -23.82 19.17
N ASN A 3 6.19 -24.71 18.33
CA ASN A 3 7.30 -24.37 17.44
C ASN A 3 6.86 -23.25 16.49
N ILE A 4 7.34 -22.02 16.74
CA ILE A 4 6.98 -20.82 15.97
C ILE A 4 7.59 -20.91 14.58
N VAL A 5 8.77 -21.53 14.47
CA VAL A 5 9.44 -21.73 13.19
C VAL A 5 8.95 -23.04 12.57
N LYS A 6 8.43 -22.95 11.37
CA LYS A 6 7.96 -24.08 10.57
C LYS A 6 8.92 -24.32 9.41
N ASP A 7 9.13 -25.58 9.06
CA ASP A 7 9.85 -25.92 7.84
C ASP A 7 8.97 -25.59 6.63
N LEU A 8 9.39 -24.60 5.88
CA LEU A 8 8.67 -24.12 4.69
C LEU A 8 9.43 -24.60 3.45
N ASN A 9 8.79 -25.43 2.63
CA ASN A 9 9.33 -25.90 1.37
C ASN A 9 8.69 -25.16 0.19
N ILE A 10 9.54 -24.57 -0.66
CA ILE A 10 9.10 -23.96 -1.91
C ILE A 10 8.93 -25.06 -2.95
N GLN A 11 7.78 -25.07 -3.60
CA GLN A 11 7.42 -26.03 -4.65
C GLN A 11 7.02 -25.29 -5.92
N LEU A 12 7.39 -25.81 -7.09
CA LEU A 12 6.89 -25.33 -8.37
C LEU A 12 5.64 -26.13 -8.72
N VAL A 13 4.52 -25.43 -8.82
CA VAL A 13 3.19 -26.03 -9.05
C VAL A 13 2.55 -25.43 -10.30
N GLU A 14 1.88 -26.27 -11.08
CA GLU A 14 1.10 -25.84 -12.26
C GLU A 14 0.07 -24.78 -11.85
N LYS A 15 0.00 -23.67 -12.61
CA LYS A 15 -0.91 -22.56 -12.33
C LYS A 15 -2.36 -22.98 -12.16
N ASN A 16 -2.80 -24.02 -12.90
CA ASN A 16 -4.17 -24.50 -12.89
C ASN A 16 -4.59 -25.20 -11.58
N LYS A 17 -3.63 -25.61 -10.76
CA LYS A 17 -3.88 -26.17 -9.44
C LYS A 17 -4.15 -25.10 -8.39
N ILE A 18 -3.65 -23.89 -8.61
CA ILE A 18 -3.74 -22.77 -7.66
C ILE A 18 -5.10 -22.09 -7.81
N LYS A 19 -5.77 -21.88 -6.69
CA LYS A 19 -7.13 -21.34 -6.63
C LYS A 19 -7.11 -19.99 -5.92
N PRO A 20 -7.58 -18.90 -6.54
CA PRO A 20 -7.80 -17.64 -5.83
C PRO A 20 -8.81 -17.83 -4.68
N PHE A 21 -8.57 -17.18 -3.56
CA PHE A 21 -9.58 -17.10 -2.49
C PHE A 21 -10.69 -16.13 -2.90
N LYS A 22 -11.92 -16.62 -3.04
CA LYS A 22 -13.04 -15.83 -3.58
C LYS A 22 -13.41 -14.61 -2.74
N ASP A 23 -13.28 -14.74 -1.43
CA ASP A 23 -13.64 -13.69 -0.47
C ASP A 23 -12.41 -12.85 -0.05
N ASN A 24 -11.42 -12.69 -0.95
CA ASN A 24 -10.27 -11.85 -0.66
C ASN A 24 -10.71 -10.37 -0.57
N PRO A 25 -10.52 -9.71 0.59
CA PRO A 25 -10.95 -8.32 0.75
C PRO A 25 -10.07 -7.32 0.02
N ARG A 26 -8.85 -7.73 -0.42
CA ARG A 26 -7.93 -6.86 -1.14
C ARG A 26 -8.17 -6.94 -2.64
N THR A 27 -8.41 -5.79 -3.25
CA THR A 27 -8.49 -5.60 -4.70
C THR A 27 -7.15 -5.21 -5.28
N HIS A 28 -6.92 -5.51 -6.55
CA HIS A 28 -5.71 -5.15 -7.29
C HIS A 28 -6.12 -4.46 -8.57
N SER A 29 -5.58 -3.26 -8.83
CA SER A 29 -5.79 -2.57 -10.11
C SER A 29 -4.96 -3.23 -11.23
N ASN A 30 -5.31 -2.95 -12.48
CA ASN A 30 -4.54 -3.45 -13.61
C ASN A 30 -3.12 -2.87 -13.62
N GLU A 31 -2.96 -1.62 -13.21
CA GLU A 31 -1.68 -0.93 -13.09
C GLU A 31 -0.79 -1.63 -12.05
N GLN A 32 -1.33 -1.93 -10.88
CA GLN A 32 -0.58 -2.66 -9.85
C GLN A 32 -0.17 -4.06 -10.33
N ILE A 33 -1.04 -4.77 -11.06
CA ILE A 33 -0.70 -6.08 -11.63
C ILE A 33 0.43 -5.94 -12.66
N GLU A 34 0.44 -4.86 -13.46
CA GLU A 34 1.51 -4.54 -14.40
C GLU A 34 2.84 -4.30 -13.68
N GLN A 35 2.85 -3.44 -12.65
CA GLN A 35 4.02 -3.16 -11.83
C GLN A 35 4.60 -4.45 -11.23
N ILE A 36 3.76 -5.32 -10.65
CA ILE A 36 4.20 -6.62 -10.13
C ILE A 36 4.76 -7.51 -11.26
N ALA A 37 4.14 -7.51 -12.44
CA ALA A 37 4.61 -8.30 -13.58
C ALA A 37 5.98 -7.81 -14.06
N ASN A 38 6.20 -6.51 -14.14
CA ASN A 38 7.49 -5.93 -14.51
C ASN A 38 8.57 -6.26 -13.47
N SER A 39 8.25 -6.15 -12.19
CA SER A 39 9.13 -6.58 -11.10
C SER A 39 9.49 -8.08 -11.20
N ILE A 40 8.54 -8.96 -11.55
CA ILE A 40 8.80 -10.39 -11.75
C ILE A 40 9.68 -10.62 -12.99
N LYS A 41 9.52 -9.86 -14.07
CA LYS A 41 10.38 -9.95 -15.27
C LYS A 41 11.82 -9.60 -14.93
N GLU A 42 12.02 -8.52 -14.20
CA GLU A 42 13.36 -7.99 -13.88
C GLU A 42 14.07 -8.87 -12.85
N PHE A 43 13.43 -9.09 -11.71
CA PHE A 43 14.09 -9.75 -10.57
C PHE A 43 13.84 -11.25 -10.51
N GLY A 44 12.95 -11.80 -11.34
CA GLY A 44 12.43 -13.15 -11.21
C GLY A 44 11.35 -13.24 -10.11
N PHE A 45 10.72 -14.41 -10.03
CA PHE A 45 9.68 -14.68 -9.03
C PHE A 45 10.33 -14.98 -7.66
N ARG A 46 10.66 -13.95 -6.88
CA ARG A 46 11.43 -14.07 -5.63
C ARG A 46 10.61 -14.43 -4.41
N MET A 47 9.33 -14.01 -4.35
CA MET A 47 8.46 -14.21 -3.20
C MET A 47 7.37 -15.23 -3.53
N PRO A 48 7.44 -16.49 -3.04
CA PRO A 48 6.46 -17.52 -3.37
C PRO A 48 5.04 -17.15 -2.93
N ILE A 49 4.04 -17.78 -3.56
CA ILE A 49 2.63 -17.63 -3.20
C ILE A 49 2.35 -18.55 -2.02
N ALA A 50 1.78 -18.03 -0.94
CA ALA A 50 1.32 -18.85 0.18
C ALA A 50 -0.06 -19.45 -0.14
N VAL A 51 -0.19 -20.77 -0.03
CA VAL A 51 -1.44 -21.49 -0.28
C VAL A 51 -1.77 -22.44 0.88
N ASP A 52 -3.04 -22.82 1.00
CA ASP A 52 -3.48 -23.85 1.94
C ASP A 52 -3.27 -25.28 1.38
N GLU A 53 -3.74 -26.29 2.11
CA GLU A 53 -3.69 -27.70 1.72
C GLU A 53 -4.45 -28.01 0.43
N ASN A 54 -5.43 -27.17 0.05
CA ASN A 54 -6.24 -27.29 -1.16
C ASN A 54 -5.74 -26.41 -2.31
N TYR A 55 -4.55 -25.83 -2.18
CA TYR A 55 -3.96 -24.84 -3.11
C TYR A 55 -4.76 -23.53 -3.21
N THR A 56 -5.57 -23.19 -2.21
CA THR A 56 -6.23 -21.88 -2.14
C THR A 56 -5.26 -20.83 -1.67
N ILE A 57 -5.16 -19.71 -2.36
CA ILE A 57 -4.22 -18.63 -2.05
C ILE A 57 -4.59 -17.99 -0.71
N LEU A 58 -3.62 -17.94 0.19
CA LEU A 58 -3.67 -17.22 1.46
C LEU A 58 -2.98 -15.85 1.35
N ALA A 59 -1.84 -15.77 0.63
CA ALA A 59 -1.12 -14.53 0.38
C ALA A 59 -0.48 -14.53 -1.01
N GLY A 60 -0.46 -13.38 -1.69
CA GLY A 60 0.16 -13.22 -3.00
C GLY A 60 -0.80 -13.29 -4.19
N HIS A 61 -2.06 -12.87 -4.03
CA HIS A 61 -3.05 -12.80 -5.12
C HIS A 61 -2.57 -11.92 -6.28
N GLY A 62 -1.96 -10.74 -5.99
CA GLY A 62 -1.39 -9.88 -7.03
C GLY A 62 -0.27 -10.58 -7.81
N ARG A 63 0.63 -11.30 -7.12
CA ARG A 63 1.68 -12.10 -7.78
C ARG A 63 1.12 -13.22 -8.65
N TYR A 64 0.05 -13.87 -8.21
CA TYR A 64 -0.65 -14.88 -9.02
C TYR A 64 -1.23 -14.24 -10.29
N MET A 65 -1.94 -13.11 -10.19
CA MET A 65 -2.49 -12.42 -11.35
C MET A 65 -1.41 -11.93 -12.31
N ALA A 66 -0.31 -11.38 -11.79
CA ALA A 66 0.85 -10.98 -12.59
C ALA A 66 1.48 -12.17 -13.34
N ALA A 67 1.62 -13.32 -12.67
CA ALA A 67 2.13 -14.53 -13.29
C ALA A 67 1.22 -15.08 -14.40
N LEU A 68 -0.09 -14.98 -14.25
CA LEU A 68 -1.05 -15.32 -15.33
C LEU A 68 -0.87 -14.37 -16.52
N LYS A 69 -0.70 -13.06 -16.29
CA LYS A 69 -0.43 -12.07 -17.34
C LYS A 69 0.87 -12.37 -18.08
N LEU A 70 1.90 -12.84 -17.35
CA LEU A 70 3.18 -13.28 -17.91
C LEU A 70 3.12 -14.67 -18.57
N LYS A 71 1.96 -15.32 -18.60
CA LYS A 71 1.73 -16.65 -19.17
C LYS A 71 2.64 -17.74 -18.57
N MET A 72 3.01 -17.60 -17.30
CA MET A 72 3.81 -18.61 -16.60
C MET A 72 3.00 -19.89 -16.42
N ASP A 73 3.62 -21.05 -16.62
CA ASP A 73 2.94 -22.35 -16.49
C ASP A 73 3.07 -22.93 -15.08
N LYS A 74 4.20 -22.67 -14.41
CA LYS A 74 4.49 -23.13 -13.05
C LYS A 74 4.83 -21.95 -12.16
N LEU A 75 4.31 -21.95 -10.93
CA LEU A 75 4.50 -20.88 -9.97
C LEU A 75 5.11 -21.42 -8.69
N PRO A 76 6.05 -20.69 -8.06
CA PRO A 76 6.59 -21.06 -6.78
C PRO A 76 5.56 -20.81 -5.68
N ILE A 77 5.28 -21.83 -4.90
CA ILE A 77 4.37 -21.78 -3.76
C ILE A 77 5.01 -22.26 -2.48
N VAL A 78 4.45 -21.82 -1.36
CA VAL A 78 4.64 -22.43 -0.03
C VAL A 78 3.29 -22.90 0.47
N GLN A 79 3.19 -24.17 0.85
CA GLN A 79 1.94 -24.77 1.31
C GLN A 79 1.85 -24.80 2.83
N HIS A 80 0.79 -24.18 3.39
CA HIS A 80 0.47 -24.18 4.81
C HIS A 80 -0.67 -25.18 5.08
N LYS A 81 -0.36 -26.26 5.78
CA LYS A 81 -1.30 -27.36 6.07
C LYS A 81 -1.80 -27.38 7.52
N ASP A 82 -1.25 -26.53 8.35
CA ASP A 82 -1.39 -26.54 9.80
C ASP A 82 -2.34 -25.44 10.33
N LEU A 83 -2.92 -24.64 9.43
CA LEU A 83 -3.83 -23.56 9.79
C LEU A 83 -5.28 -24.01 9.81
N THR A 84 -6.00 -23.69 10.89
CA THR A 84 -7.46 -23.85 10.95
C THR A 84 -8.14 -22.85 10.00
N GLN A 85 -9.42 -23.10 9.66
CA GLN A 85 -10.18 -22.20 8.78
C GLN A 85 -10.26 -20.75 9.31
N ILE A 86 -10.36 -20.60 10.63
CA ILE A 86 -10.36 -19.27 11.28
C ILE A 86 -8.98 -18.60 11.12
N GLN A 87 -7.90 -19.35 11.35
CA GLN A 87 -6.53 -18.85 11.19
C GLN A 87 -6.22 -18.46 9.73
N LYS A 88 -6.70 -19.22 8.74
CA LYS A 88 -6.53 -18.86 7.32
C LYS A 88 -7.18 -17.51 7.01
N LYS A 89 -8.44 -17.29 7.44
CA LYS A 89 -9.12 -15.99 7.26
C LYS A 89 -8.37 -14.85 7.96
N ALA A 90 -7.97 -15.05 9.21
CA ALA A 90 -7.21 -14.06 9.96
C ALA A 90 -5.86 -13.76 9.32
N PHE A 91 -5.14 -14.79 8.82
CA PHE A 91 -3.85 -14.63 8.14
C PHE A 91 -3.97 -13.80 6.87
N ILE A 92 -4.99 -14.05 6.02
CA ILE A 92 -5.24 -13.26 4.81
C ILE A 92 -5.42 -11.77 5.14
N ILE A 93 -6.17 -11.45 6.19
CA ILE A 93 -6.42 -10.07 6.61
C ILE A 93 -5.14 -9.46 7.20
N ALA A 94 -4.45 -10.18 8.07
CA ALA A 94 -3.25 -9.69 8.74
C ALA A 94 -2.11 -9.43 7.76
N ASP A 95 -1.82 -10.35 6.83
CA ASP A 95 -0.80 -10.19 5.79
C ASP A 95 -1.03 -8.91 4.98
N ASN A 96 -2.27 -8.67 4.56
CA ASN A 96 -2.63 -7.47 3.82
C ASN A 96 -2.51 -6.19 4.68
N LYS A 97 -2.97 -6.22 5.93
CA LYS A 97 -3.02 -5.01 6.79
C LYS A 97 -1.65 -4.62 7.32
N LEU A 98 -0.85 -5.60 7.76
CA LEU A 98 0.47 -5.33 8.33
C LEU A 98 1.43 -4.68 7.33
N THR A 99 1.33 -5.02 6.05
CA THR A 99 2.10 -4.38 4.98
C THR A 99 1.81 -2.87 4.89
N LEU A 100 0.57 -2.45 5.19
CA LEU A 100 0.16 -1.05 5.14
C LEU A 100 0.53 -0.23 6.40
N ASN A 101 1.03 -0.89 7.44
CA ASN A 101 1.38 -0.22 8.70
C ASN A 101 2.84 0.27 8.74
N SER A 102 3.65 -0.06 7.72
CA SER A 102 5.02 0.44 7.58
C SER A 102 5.05 1.73 6.77
N ASN A 103 6.02 2.59 7.06
CA ASN A 103 6.31 3.81 6.32
C ASN A 103 7.74 3.75 5.77
N TRP A 104 8.04 4.65 4.83
CA TRP A 104 9.38 4.83 4.29
C TRP A 104 10.19 5.83 5.14
N ASP A 105 11.46 5.56 5.30
CA ASP A 105 12.46 6.59 5.61
C ASP A 105 12.77 7.29 4.28
N TYR A 106 12.18 8.46 4.08
CA TYR A 106 12.25 9.15 2.79
C TYR A 106 13.67 9.64 2.46
N ASP A 107 14.49 9.99 3.44
CA ASP A 107 15.87 10.44 3.21
C ASP A 107 16.72 9.28 2.65
N LEU A 108 16.60 8.09 3.26
CA LEU A 108 17.28 6.90 2.77
C LEU A 108 16.70 6.42 1.43
N LEU A 109 15.38 6.47 1.25
CA LEU A 109 14.74 6.09 0.00
C LEU A 109 15.22 6.96 -1.15
N TRP A 110 15.29 8.28 -0.97
CA TRP A 110 15.73 9.22 -1.99
C TRP A 110 17.19 8.98 -2.40
N GLN A 111 18.06 8.70 -1.43
CA GLN A 111 19.46 8.33 -1.75
C GLN A 111 19.51 7.08 -2.64
N GLN A 112 18.78 6.02 -2.28
CA GLN A 112 18.77 4.79 -3.05
C GLN A 112 18.18 4.96 -4.46
N VAL A 113 17.11 5.74 -4.60
CA VAL A 113 16.50 6.03 -5.92
C VAL A 113 17.47 6.85 -6.79
N LYS A 114 18.17 7.83 -6.23
CA LYS A 114 19.21 8.59 -6.95
C LYS A 114 20.36 7.71 -7.41
N ASP A 115 20.82 6.81 -6.57
CA ASP A 115 21.89 5.87 -6.91
C ASP A 115 21.48 4.97 -8.08
N LEU A 116 20.25 4.45 -8.05
CA LEU A 116 19.69 3.64 -9.14
C LEU A 116 19.55 4.44 -10.43
N ASN A 117 19.05 5.67 -10.36
CA ASN A 117 18.95 6.57 -11.51
C ASN A 117 20.32 6.88 -12.13
N GLY A 118 21.36 7.07 -11.29
CA GLY A 118 22.74 7.27 -11.73
C GLY A 118 23.37 6.06 -12.40
N LEU A 119 22.77 4.87 -12.25
CA LEU A 119 23.18 3.61 -12.87
C LEU A 119 22.29 3.23 -14.07
N ASP A 120 21.48 4.15 -14.58
CA ASP A 120 20.54 3.94 -15.69
C ASP A 120 19.53 2.81 -15.44
N PHE A 121 19.16 2.55 -14.17
CA PHE A 121 18.16 1.58 -13.82
C PHE A 121 16.75 2.10 -14.11
N ASP A 122 15.88 1.25 -14.66
CA ASP A 122 14.49 1.59 -14.96
C ASP A 122 13.70 1.75 -13.64
N LEU A 123 13.41 2.99 -13.26
CA LEU A 123 12.74 3.32 -12.00
C LEU A 123 11.24 2.97 -12.01
N ASP A 124 10.61 2.79 -13.18
CA ASP A 124 9.20 2.39 -13.27
C ASP A 124 8.94 1.02 -12.63
N ILE A 125 10.00 0.20 -12.55
CA ILE A 125 9.95 -1.13 -11.91
C ILE A 125 9.77 -1.05 -10.39
N LEU A 126 10.15 0.09 -9.77
CA LEU A 126 10.02 0.28 -8.32
C LEU A 126 8.57 0.43 -7.86
N GLY A 127 7.66 0.79 -8.78
CA GLY A 127 6.23 0.89 -8.53
C GLY A 127 5.78 2.21 -7.88
N PHE A 128 6.65 3.22 -7.88
CA PHE A 128 6.27 4.59 -7.54
C PHE A 128 5.64 5.28 -8.74
N ASP A 129 4.73 6.21 -8.49
CA ASP A 129 4.18 7.07 -9.54
C ASP A 129 5.23 8.13 -9.95
N GLU A 130 5.12 8.63 -11.17
CA GLU A 130 6.03 9.66 -11.71
C GLU A 130 6.10 10.89 -10.78
N SER A 131 4.97 11.31 -10.22
CA SER A 131 4.89 12.41 -9.26
C SER A 131 5.61 12.15 -7.93
N GLU A 132 5.83 10.89 -7.57
CA GLU A 132 6.60 10.49 -6.38
C GLU A 132 8.09 10.43 -6.70
N ILE A 133 8.45 9.97 -7.91
CA ILE A 133 9.86 9.81 -8.32
C ILE A 133 10.53 11.13 -8.71
N LEU A 134 9.84 11.99 -9.48
CA LEU A 134 10.45 13.24 -9.97
C LEU A 134 11.13 14.08 -8.88
N PRO A 135 10.52 14.32 -7.71
CA PRO A 135 11.19 15.03 -6.62
C PRO A 135 12.43 14.32 -6.07
N MET A 136 12.52 13.00 -6.23
CA MET A 136 13.64 12.19 -5.72
C MET A 136 14.87 12.25 -6.62
N ILE A 137 14.69 12.38 -7.96
CA ILE A 137 15.78 12.34 -8.93
C ILE A 137 16.21 13.72 -9.41
N ASP A 138 15.31 14.70 -9.45
CA ASP A 138 15.61 16.04 -9.94
C ASP A 138 16.27 16.89 -8.82
N THR A 139 17.59 16.91 -8.81
CA THR A 139 18.38 17.77 -7.92
C THR A 139 18.25 19.26 -8.24
N ASN A 140 17.72 19.63 -9.42
CA ASN A 140 17.47 21.02 -9.80
C ASN A 140 16.09 21.51 -9.33
N THR A 141 15.19 20.63 -8.87
CA THR A 141 13.90 20.99 -8.29
C THR A 141 13.95 21.21 -6.77
N VAL A 142 15.11 21.08 -6.12
CA VAL A 142 15.33 21.91 -4.94
C VAL A 142 15.45 23.34 -5.48
N ARG A 143 14.31 23.93 -5.85
CA ARG A 143 14.22 25.39 -5.88
C ARG A 143 14.80 25.83 -4.55
N ASP A 144 15.91 26.55 -4.61
CA ASP A 144 16.33 27.35 -3.48
C ASP A 144 15.22 28.36 -3.23
N ILE A 145 14.21 27.91 -2.48
CA ILE A 145 13.10 28.76 -2.04
C ILE A 145 13.52 29.63 -0.85
N SER A 146 14.80 29.56 -0.42
CA SER A 146 15.30 30.41 0.66
C SER A 146 15.14 31.89 0.32
N GLY A 147 15.30 32.26 -0.97
CA GLY A 147 15.03 33.62 -1.44
C GLY A 147 13.55 33.99 -1.64
N GLU A 148 12.66 33.01 -1.77
CA GLU A 148 11.22 33.27 -1.88
C GLU A 148 10.56 33.54 -0.50
N TRP A 149 11.25 33.15 0.58
CA TRP A 149 10.82 33.40 1.97
C TRP A 149 11.40 34.71 2.56
N ASP A 150 12.34 35.36 1.87
CA ASP A 150 12.84 36.66 2.27
C ASP A 150 11.75 37.74 2.15
N ASN A 151 11.32 38.25 3.29
CA ASN A 151 10.22 39.22 3.48
C ASN A 151 8.80 38.62 3.60
N MET A 152 8.63 37.33 3.79
CA MET A 152 7.32 36.82 4.24
C MET A 152 7.15 37.11 5.73
N PRO A 153 5.95 37.55 6.16
CA PRO A 153 5.67 37.70 7.59
C PRO A 153 5.85 36.36 8.30
N ASP A 154 6.53 36.38 9.46
CA ASP A 154 6.64 35.20 10.34
C ASP A 154 5.22 34.75 10.74
N PHE A 155 4.70 33.75 10.05
CA PHE A 155 3.49 33.05 10.47
C PHE A 155 3.91 32.04 11.55
N THR A 156 3.83 32.46 12.82
CA THR A 156 3.79 31.50 13.93
C THR A 156 2.47 30.72 13.83
N GLN A 157 2.48 29.64 13.06
CA GLN A 157 1.44 28.64 13.14
C GLN A 157 1.63 27.89 14.44
N GLY A 158 0.71 28.11 15.39
CA GLY A 158 0.59 27.24 16.55
C GLY A 158 0.48 25.78 16.09
N ASP A 159 0.99 24.85 16.90
CA ASP A 159 0.87 23.42 16.63
C ASP A 159 -0.60 23.07 16.38
N LYS A 160 -0.91 22.68 15.13
CA LYS A 160 -2.27 22.30 14.68
C LYS A 160 -2.47 20.79 14.71
N THR A 161 -1.59 20.06 15.41
CA THR A 161 -1.80 18.63 15.60
C THR A 161 -3.09 18.44 16.41
N PRO A 162 -4.09 17.72 15.89
CA PRO A 162 -5.32 17.52 16.66
C PRO A 162 -5.04 16.67 17.89
N ASP A 163 -5.46 17.13 19.04
CA ASP A 163 -5.38 16.37 20.30
C ASP A 163 -6.22 15.09 20.23
N SER A 164 -7.34 15.15 19.53
CA SER A 164 -8.18 13.99 19.26
C SER A 164 -8.93 14.12 17.94
N THR A 165 -9.23 13.00 17.29
CA THR A 165 -9.99 12.95 16.05
C THR A 165 -11.23 12.09 16.24
N ILE A 166 -12.40 12.61 15.82
CA ILE A 166 -13.67 11.90 15.85
C ILE A 166 -14.17 11.75 14.40
N PHE A 167 -14.62 10.55 14.04
CA PHE A 167 -15.30 10.30 12.79
C PHE A 167 -16.81 10.38 12.98
N VAL A 168 -17.49 11.24 12.22
CA VAL A 168 -18.94 11.41 12.27
C VAL A 168 -19.54 10.87 10.96
N HIS A 169 -20.47 9.92 11.08
CA HIS A 169 -21.18 9.33 9.95
C HIS A 169 -22.62 9.84 9.94
N PHE A 170 -23.08 10.29 8.78
CA PHE A 170 -24.47 10.75 8.57
C PHE A 170 -25.23 9.72 7.77
N THR A 171 -26.45 9.40 8.19
CA THR A 171 -27.35 8.49 7.48
C THR A 171 -28.12 9.17 6.35
N CYS A 172 -28.30 10.50 6.45
CA CYS A 172 -28.98 11.30 5.44
C CYS A 172 -28.48 12.76 5.43
N ASP A 173 -28.84 13.49 4.39
CA ASP A 173 -28.49 14.89 4.21
C ASP A 173 -29.06 15.81 5.30
N GLU A 174 -30.25 15.52 5.80
CA GLU A 174 -30.89 16.30 6.85
C GLU A 174 -30.08 16.29 8.15
N ASP A 175 -29.52 15.12 8.52
CA ASP A 175 -28.68 14.96 9.72
C ASP A 175 -27.34 15.70 9.56
N ARG A 176 -26.78 15.70 8.35
CA ARG A 176 -25.58 16.48 8.03
C ARG A 176 -25.83 18.00 8.18
N GLN A 177 -26.98 18.48 7.72
CA GLN A 177 -27.35 19.89 7.85
C GLN A 177 -27.62 20.30 9.30
N LYS A 178 -28.28 19.45 10.09
CA LYS A 178 -28.47 19.67 11.54
C LYS A 178 -27.11 19.76 12.26
N PHE A 179 -26.18 18.85 11.93
CA PHE A 179 -24.86 18.89 12.50
C PHE A 179 -24.07 20.14 12.10
N ALA A 180 -24.15 20.56 10.82
CA ALA A 180 -23.54 21.79 10.35
C ALA A 180 -24.05 23.03 11.13
N THR A 181 -25.36 23.06 11.41
CA THR A 181 -25.98 24.12 12.21
C THR A 181 -25.50 24.06 13.67
N LEU A 182 -25.40 22.85 14.25
CA LEU A 182 -24.99 22.69 15.64
C LEU A 182 -23.54 23.15 15.88
N ILE A 183 -22.63 22.90 14.94
CA ILE A 183 -21.21 23.29 15.06
C ILE A 183 -20.93 24.67 14.45
N ASN A 184 -21.93 25.30 13.87
CA ASN A 184 -21.84 26.59 13.17
C ASN A 184 -20.74 26.60 12.07
N GLN A 185 -20.64 25.53 11.31
CA GLN A 185 -19.69 25.38 10.19
C GLN A 185 -20.38 24.70 9.02
N PRO A 186 -20.06 25.08 7.75
CA PRO A 186 -20.60 24.40 6.58
C PRO A 186 -20.05 22.98 6.46
N VAL A 187 -20.94 21.99 6.41
CA VAL A 187 -20.59 20.57 6.20
C VAL A 187 -21.22 20.11 4.89
N THR A 188 -20.38 19.79 3.91
CA THR A 188 -20.79 19.31 2.58
C THR A 188 -20.34 17.86 2.38
N GLU A 189 -20.77 17.23 1.29
CA GLU A 189 -20.30 15.89 0.90
C GLU A 189 -18.77 15.82 0.67
N LYS A 190 -18.15 16.95 0.36
CA LYS A 190 -16.71 17.07 0.12
C LYS A 190 -15.91 17.41 1.37
N THR A 191 -16.57 17.70 2.49
CA THR A 191 -15.90 18.06 3.75
C THR A 191 -15.25 16.84 4.37
N LYS A 192 -13.92 16.82 4.43
CA LYS A 192 -13.15 15.71 5.00
C LYS A 192 -12.72 15.97 6.45
N THR A 193 -12.52 17.23 6.81
CA THR A 193 -12.03 17.66 8.12
C THR A 193 -12.72 18.94 8.57
N LEU A 194 -12.97 19.03 9.85
CA LEU A 194 -13.50 20.22 10.51
C LEU A 194 -12.72 20.44 11.81
N TRP A 195 -12.52 21.70 12.16
CA TRP A 195 -11.88 22.08 13.40
C TRP A 195 -12.91 22.63 14.39
N PHE A 196 -12.80 22.25 15.65
CA PHE A 196 -13.61 22.81 16.71
C PHE A 196 -12.71 23.30 17.86
N PRO A 197 -12.84 24.55 18.31
CA PRO A 197 -13.70 25.60 17.76
C PRO A 197 -13.33 26.02 16.34
N PRO A 198 -14.26 26.67 15.58
CA PRO A 198 -13.95 27.22 14.24
C PRO A 198 -12.74 28.14 14.29
N GLN A 199 -11.82 28.00 13.36
CA GLN A 199 -10.64 28.87 13.22
C GLN A 199 -10.90 29.99 12.25
#